data_d036f9e0bb7b5586d1de32e87fbb7bbb
#
_entry.id   d036f9e0bb7b5586d1de32e87fbb7bbb
#
_cell.length_a   1.000
_cell.length_b   1.000
_cell.length_c   1.000
_cell.angle_alpha   90.00
_cell.angle_beta   90.00
_cell.angle_gamma   90.00
#
_symmetry.space_group_name_H-M   'P 1'
#
loop_
_entity.id
_entity.type
_entity.pdbx_description
1 polymer ?
#
loop_
_entity_poly.entity_id
_entity_poly.type
_entity_poly.pdbx_seq_one_letter_code
_entity_poly.pdbx_strand_id
1 'polypeptide(L)'
;NYISDLIINHAILIPLYSHIENYIILNKKNHSTNVSFFNNYRNRIDLNIYELSHFKPYLDYITLKSINESFSEKKGYDYNLNFNLSRLNYIKNHISNQTIKTKLLRFIAYEYLLEEKLLINIDQFIYEFLKISDNKSTNSEISMLYDNIASLQSGKVFPQINLFNEKNINKEISSHVNFNNKNIFVFWSYDQNAHQVNLFNKVNLLSAKHSNYNFNLININDENIKWKNNYLNKFNNKRIRNFRTANFEIMSKKMILNNLNKVLITGTDGVILEIFNLNSLEKYLNDN
;
A
#
# COMPACT_ATOMS: atom_id res chain seq x y z
N ASN A 1 27.82 26.80 -10.10
CA ASN A 1 28.07 25.38 -9.87
C ASN A 1 27.21 24.59 -10.86
N TYR A 2 27.86 23.73 -11.70
CA TYR A 2 27.20 22.96 -12.77
C TYR A 2 25.90 22.25 -12.34
N ILE A 3 25.90 21.59 -11.16
CA ILE A 3 24.72 20.89 -10.63
C ILE A 3 23.60 21.88 -10.28
N SER A 4 23.91 23.02 -9.72
CA SER A 4 22.91 24.05 -9.40
C SER A 4 22.26 24.60 -10.67
N ASP A 5 23.08 24.88 -11.70
CA ASP A 5 22.58 25.40 -12.98
C ASP A 5 21.73 24.34 -13.70
N LEU A 6 22.14 23.06 -13.65
CA LEU A 6 21.36 21.96 -14.19
C LEU A 6 20.00 21.84 -13.51
N ILE A 7 19.96 21.86 -12.17
CA ILE A 7 18.71 21.79 -11.39
C ILE A 7 17.82 22.99 -11.69
N ILE A 8 18.36 24.21 -11.71
CA ILE A 8 17.60 25.44 -12.00
C ILE A 8 17.00 25.39 -13.41
N ASN A 9 17.79 25.01 -14.43
CA ASN A 9 17.31 24.90 -15.79
C ASN A 9 16.21 23.85 -15.94
N HIS A 10 16.31 22.73 -15.22
CA HIS A 10 15.31 21.66 -15.28
C HIS A 10 14.10 21.90 -14.33
N ALA A 11 14.25 22.74 -13.30
CA ALA A 11 13.14 23.04 -12.36
C ALA A 11 11.93 23.69 -13.04
N ILE A 12 12.13 24.40 -14.15
CA ILE A 12 11.05 25.01 -14.94
C ILE A 12 10.58 24.05 -16.04
N LEU A 13 11.50 23.41 -16.74
CA LEU A 13 11.19 22.56 -17.89
C LEU A 13 10.48 21.27 -17.52
N ILE A 14 10.94 20.60 -16.44
CA ILE A 14 10.37 19.31 -16.00
C ILE A 14 8.90 19.42 -15.64
N PRO A 15 8.44 20.38 -14.82
CA PRO A 15 7.00 20.57 -14.57
C PRO A 15 6.19 20.81 -15.85
N LEU A 16 6.71 21.61 -16.79
CA LEU A 16 6.05 21.85 -18.07
C LEU A 16 5.87 20.54 -18.85
N TYR A 17 6.92 19.73 -18.99
CA TYR A 17 6.84 18.44 -19.66
C TYR A 17 5.96 17.43 -18.92
N SER A 18 5.95 17.46 -17.59
CA SER A 18 5.01 16.68 -16.78
C SER A 18 3.56 17.06 -17.05
N HIS A 19 3.29 18.37 -17.22
CA HIS A 19 1.96 18.83 -17.66
C HIS A 19 1.58 18.31 -19.05
N ILE A 20 2.51 18.28 -19.99
CA ILE A 20 2.27 17.71 -21.32
C ILE A 20 1.94 16.22 -21.21
N GLU A 21 2.71 15.44 -20.44
CA GLU A 21 2.43 14.00 -20.24
C GLU A 21 1.06 13.79 -19.59
N ASN A 22 0.71 14.56 -18.56
CA ASN A 22 -0.61 14.50 -17.92
C ASN A 22 -1.74 14.87 -18.89
N TYR A 23 -1.56 15.91 -19.69
CA TYR A 23 -2.54 16.28 -20.71
C TYR A 23 -2.77 15.16 -21.72
N ILE A 24 -1.70 14.49 -22.15
CA ILE A 24 -1.79 13.33 -23.05
C ILE A 24 -2.55 12.19 -22.39
N ILE A 25 -2.28 11.86 -21.11
CA ILE A 25 -2.98 10.82 -20.36
C ILE A 25 -4.48 11.09 -20.32
N LEU A 26 -4.87 12.32 -19.96
CA LEU A 26 -6.27 12.71 -19.84
C LEU A 26 -7.01 12.66 -21.18
N ASN A 27 -6.35 13.06 -22.26
CA ASN A 27 -6.98 13.15 -23.59
C ASN A 27 -6.97 11.83 -24.37
N LYS A 28 -5.98 10.96 -24.13
CA LYS A 28 -6.04 9.57 -24.63
C LYS A 28 -7.25 8.82 -24.08
N LYS A 29 -7.61 9.06 -22.81
CA LYS A 29 -8.83 8.50 -22.23
C LYS A 29 -10.11 8.95 -22.97
N ASN A 30 -10.09 10.15 -23.54
CA ASN A 30 -11.25 10.76 -24.19
C ASN A 30 -11.26 10.62 -25.73
N HIS A 31 -10.34 9.83 -26.31
CA HIS A 31 -10.20 9.58 -27.76
C HIS A 31 -10.03 10.83 -28.65
N SER A 32 -9.66 11.99 -28.12
CA SER A 32 -9.84 13.29 -28.78
C SER A 32 -8.58 14.03 -29.19
N THR A 33 -7.35 13.47 -29.06
CA THR A 33 -6.15 14.30 -29.29
C THR A 33 -5.17 13.75 -30.30
N ASN A 34 -4.80 14.62 -31.26
CA ASN A 34 -3.63 14.42 -32.09
C ASN A 34 -2.35 14.65 -31.23
N VAL A 35 -1.83 13.58 -30.67
CA VAL A 35 -0.65 13.58 -29.77
C VAL A 35 0.63 13.96 -30.53
N SER A 36 0.61 13.90 -31.87
CA SER A 36 1.81 14.14 -32.71
C SER A 36 2.43 15.52 -32.51
N PHE A 37 1.62 16.54 -32.22
CA PHE A 37 2.10 17.90 -31.93
C PHE A 37 3.08 17.93 -30.72
N PHE A 38 2.84 17.12 -29.72
CA PHE A 38 3.63 17.10 -28.48
C PHE A 38 4.91 16.26 -28.60
N ASN A 39 5.04 15.41 -29.61
CA ASN A 39 6.20 14.52 -29.76
C ASN A 39 7.54 15.28 -29.84
N ASN A 40 7.54 16.46 -30.45
CA ASN A 40 8.73 17.32 -30.54
C ASN A 40 9.23 17.82 -29.18
N TYR A 41 8.37 17.86 -28.17
CA TYR A 41 8.69 18.30 -26.82
C TYR A 41 9.05 17.12 -25.90
N ARG A 42 8.35 16.00 -26.07
CA ARG A 42 8.47 14.82 -25.19
C ARG A 42 9.86 14.17 -25.15
N ASN A 43 10.68 14.39 -26.18
CA ASN A 43 12.00 13.78 -26.31
C ASN A 43 13.16 14.74 -25.99
N ARG A 44 12.89 15.92 -25.47
CA ARG A 44 13.91 16.94 -25.17
C ARG A 44 14.66 16.72 -23.86
N ILE A 45 14.09 15.99 -22.93
CA ILE A 45 14.72 15.69 -21.64
C ILE A 45 15.38 14.32 -21.73
N ASP A 46 16.68 14.27 -21.50
CA ASP A 46 17.39 13.01 -21.29
C ASP A 46 16.88 12.31 -20.03
N LEU A 47 16.55 11.03 -20.12
CA LEU A 47 15.98 10.23 -19.04
C LEU A 47 17.05 9.62 -18.12
N ASN A 48 18.35 9.87 -18.40
CA ASN A 48 19.47 9.23 -17.73
C ASN A 48 20.39 10.20 -17.00
N ILE A 49 19.94 11.42 -16.68
CA ILE A 49 20.74 12.43 -15.98
C ILE A 49 20.95 12.00 -14.52
N TYR A 50 22.17 11.52 -14.21
CA TYR A 50 22.51 11.01 -12.88
C TYR A 50 22.30 12.05 -11.78
N GLU A 51 22.66 13.31 -12.01
CA GLU A 51 22.57 14.43 -11.07
C GLU A 51 21.12 14.70 -10.64
N LEU A 52 20.15 14.36 -11.49
CA LEU A 52 18.72 14.47 -11.21
C LEU A 52 18.11 13.21 -10.60
N SER A 53 18.89 12.15 -10.35
CA SER A 53 18.40 10.88 -9.81
C SER A 53 17.73 11.00 -8.44
N HIS A 54 17.95 12.08 -7.69
CA HIS A 54 17.31 12.40 -6.41
C HIS A 54 16.31 13.55 -6.51
N PHE A 55 16.10 14.10 -7.69
CA PHE A 55 15.15 15.18 -7.93
C PHE A 55 13.77 14.59 -8.23
N LYS A 56 12.87 14.64 -7.25
CA LYS A 56 11.55 14.02 -7.32
C LYS A 56 10.77 14.42 -8.58
N PRO A 57 10.66 15.72 -8.98
CA PRO A 57 9.94 16.09 -10.19
C PRO A 57 10.43 15.39 -11.45
N TYR A 58 11.74 15.11 -11.54
CA TYR A 58 12.33 14.38 -12.66
C TYR A 58 11.89 12.91 -12.69
N LEU A 59 11.88 12.25 -11.55
CA LEU A 59 11.39 10.87 -11.44
C LEU A 59 9.89 10.79 -11.74
N ASP A 60 9.11 11.76 -11.26
CA ASP A 60 7.67 11.86 -11.54
C ASP A 60 7.42 12.05 -13.05
N TYR A 61 8.21 12.91 -13.73
CA TYR A 61 8.14 13.07 -15.19
C TYR A 61 8.39 11.74 -15.92
N ILE A 62 9.45 11.01 -15.57
CA ILE A 62 9.76 9.72 -16.21
C ILE A 62 8.64 8.70 -15.95
N THR A 63 8.07 8.71 -14.76
CA THR A 63 6.92 7.88 -14.40
C THR A 63 5.72 8.16 -15.30
N LEU A 64 5.33 9.43 -15.46
CA LEU A 64 4.24 9.84 -16.35
C LEU A 64 4.51 9.46 -17.80
N LYS A 65 5.75 9.64 -18.26
CA LYS A 65 6.15 9.23 -19.61
C LYS A 65 6.03 7.72 -19.79
N SER A 66 6.46 6.92 -18.80
CA SER A 66 6.32 5.45 -18.83
C SER A 66 4.84 5.02 -18.92
N ILE A 67 3.94 5.71 -18.22
CA ILE A 67 2.49 5.49 -18.30
C ILE A 67 2.00 5.73 -19.73
N ASN A 68 2.36 6.87 -20.33
CA ASN A 68 1.94 7.20 -21.67
C ASN A 68 2.45 6.23 -22.75
N GLU A 69 3.71 5.80 -22.64
CA GLU A 69 4.31 4.87 -23.62
C GLU A 69 3.78 3.44 -23.46
N SER A 70 3.33 3.07 -22.25
CA SER A 70 2.73 1.76 -21.98
C SER A 70 1.25 1.68 -22.33
N PHE A 71 0.63 2.82 -22.62
CA PHE A 71 -0.77 2.89 -23.03
C PHE A 71 -0.96 2.32 -24.43
N SER A 72 -1.94 1.45 -24.58
CA SER A 72 -2.44 1.02 -25.89
C SER A 72 -3.96 1.21 -25.95
N GLU A 73 -4.48 1.65 -27.11
CA GLU A 73 -5.92 1.87 -27.33
C GLU A 73 -6.78 0.64 -27.04
N LYS A 74 -6.21 -0.57 -27.24
CA LYS A 74 -6.89 -1.83 -26.98
C LYS A 74 -6.92 -2.23 -25.50
N LYS A 75 -6.03 -1.67 -24.67
CA LYS A 75 -5.86 -2.09 -23.26
C LYS A 75 -6.31 -1.03 -22.26
N GLY A 76 -6.51 0.21 -22.69
CA GLY A 76 -6.89 1.32 -21.83
C GLY A 76 -5.86 1.66 -20.75
N TYR A 77 -6.22 2.55 -19.81
CA TYR A 77 -5.51 2.79 -18.56
C TYR A 77 -5.99 1.84 -17.44
N ASP A 78 -6.34 0.63 -17.82
CA ASP A 78 -6.57 -0.40 -16.82
C ASP A 78 -5.21 -0.71 -16.21
N TYR A 79 -4.99 -0.37 -14.94
CA TYR A 79 -3.75 -0.62 -14.18
C TYR A 79 -3.57 -2.13 -13.93
N ASN A 80 -3.91 -2.93 -14.93
CA ASN A 80 -3.80 -4.37 -14.91
C ASN A 80 -2.35 -4.84 -15.08
N LEU A 81 -2.14 -6.13 -14.95
CA LEU A 81 -0.85 -6.79 -15.10
C LEU A 81 -0.13 -6.38 -16.39
N ASN A 82 -0.79 -6.47 -17.54
CA ASN A 82 -0.16 -6.20 -18.84
C ASN A 82 0.33 -4.76 -18.99
N PHE A 83 -0.42 -3.80 -18.47
CA PHE A 83 -0.02 -2.40 -18.45
C PHE A 83 1.25 -2.20 -17.61
N ASN A 84 1.29 -2.77 -16.40
CA ASN A 84 2.43 -2.63 -15.51
C ASN A 84 3.66 -3.41 -16.00
N LEU A 85 3.49 -4.56 -16.64
CA LEU A 85 4.58 -5.25 -17.35
C LEU A 85 5.13 -4.40 -18.50
N SER A 86 4.28 -3.68 -19.23
CA SER A 86 4.72 -2.75 -20.28
C SER A 86 5.53 -1.59 -19.68
N ARG A 87 5.14 -1.05 -18.52
CA ARG A 87 5.92 -0.03 -17.79
C ARG A 87 7.28 -0.54 -17.36
N LEU A 88 7.36 -1.76 -16.80
CA LEU A 88 8.65 -2.38 -16.46
C LEU A 88 9.57 -2.50 -17.68
N ASN A 89 9.02 -2.95 -18.81
CA ASN A 89 9.77 -3.08 -20.06
C ASN A 89 10.21 -1.72 -20.62
N TYR A 90 9.37 -0.69 -20.53
CA TYR A 90 9.74 0.66 -20.90
C TYR A 90 10.95 1.14 -20.09
N ILE A 91 10.93 1.01 -18.76
CA ILE A 91 12.05 1.39 -17.89
C ILE A 91 13.30 0.56 -18.21
N LYS A 92 13.16 -0.75 -18.42
CA LYS A 92 14.27 -1.61 -18.83
C LYS A 92 15.00 -1.10 -20.05
N ASN A 93 14.22 -0.69 -21.07
CA ASN A 93 14.77 -0.38 -22.40
C ASN A 93 15.28 1.06 -22.55
N HIS A 94 14.76 2.02 -21.76
CA HIS A 94 15.05 3.44 -21.92
C HIS A 94 15.89 4.04 -20.79
N ILE A 95 15.99 3.37 -19.63
CA ILE A 95 16.73 3.86 -18.48
C ILE A 95 17.99 3.02 -18.30
N SER A 96 19.14 3.59 -18.65
CA SER A 96 20.46 2.97 -18.47
C SER A 96 21.07 3.29 -17.10
N ASN A 97 20.74 4.45 -16.52
CA ASN A 97 21.22 4.85 -15.21
C ASN A 97 20.61 3.96 -14.11
N GLN A 98 21.44 3.16 -13.44
CA GLN A 98 21.00 2.16 -12.46
C GLN A 98 20.29 2.76 -11.24
N THR A 99 20.69 3.96 -10.78
CA THR A 99 20.06 4.63 -9.65
C THR A 99 18.61 5.04 -9.99
N ILE A 100 18.42 5.65 -11.16
CA ILE A 100 17.10 6.04 -11.66
C ILE A 100 16.26 4.81 -11.92
N LYS A 101 16.80 3.83 -12.63
CA LYS A 101 16.14 2.56 -12.98
C LYS A 101 15.61 1.85 -11.73
N THR A 102 16.45 1.67 -10.72
CA THR A 102 16.09 1.01 -9.46
C THR A 102 14.92 1.72 -8.77
N LYS A 103 14.95 3.06 -8.68
CA LYS A 103 13.88 3.83 -8.05
C LYS A 103 12.55 3.70 -8.79
N LEU A 104 12.58 3.77 -10.12
CA LEU A 104 11.38 3.67 -10.94
C LEU A 104 10.78 2.26 -10.92
N LEU A 105 11.61 1.22 -11.03
CA LEU A 105 11.17 -0.17 -10.93
C LEU A 105 10.54 -0.44 -9.54
N ARG A 106 11.21 0.01 -8.47
CA ARG A 106 10.69 -0.09 -7.10
C ARG A 106 9.33 0.61 -6.96
N PHE A 107 9.19 1.82 -7.50
CA PHE A 107 7.92 2.57 -7.46
C PHE A 107 6.79 1.81 -8.16
N ILE A 108 7.02 1.33 -9.40
CA ILE A 108 6.03 0.55 -10.16
C ILE A 108 5.63 -0.72 -9.39
N ALA A 109 6.60 -1.40 -8.77
CA ALA A 109 6.33 -2.61 -8.02
C ALA A 109 5.44 -2.34 -6.79
N TYR A 110 5.73 -1.30 -6.00
CA TYR A 110 4.89 -0.93 -4.87
C TYR A 110 3.48 -0.52 -5.30
N GLU A 111 3.37 0.34 -6.32
CA GLU A 111 2.08 0.78 -6.85
C GLU A 111 1.22 -0.41 -7.28
N TYR A 112 1.78 -1.34 -8.05
CA TYR A 112 1.05 -2.50 -8.54
C TYR A 112 0.69 -3.51 -7.43
N LEU A 113 1.67 -3.89 -6.61
CA LEU A 113 1.48 -4.91 -5.58
C LEU A 113 0.47 -4.52 -4.48
N LEU A 114 0.36 -3.23 -4.19
CA LEU A 114 -0.57 -2.74 -3.16
C LEU A 114 -2.01 -2.60 -3.67
N GLU A 115 -2.23 -2.59 -4.99
CA GLU A 115 -3.54 -2.43 -5.62
C GLU A 115 -4.10 -3.74 -6.19
N GLU A 116 -3.23 -4.65 -6.69
CA GLU A 116 -3.66 -5.92 -7.28
C GLU A 116 -4.20 -6.89 -6.22
N LYS A 117 -5.30 -7.54 -6.53
CA LYS A 117 -5.99 -8.47 -5.61
C LYS A 117 -5.78 -9.93 -5.97
N LEU A 118 -5.52 -10.22 -7.25
CA LEU A 118 -5.38 -11.59 -7.73
C LEU A 118 -3.94 -12.06 -7.58
N LEU A 119 -3.71 -13.04 -6.70
CA LEU A 119 -2.38 -13.55 -6.41
C LEU A 119 -1.66 -14.06 -7.67
N ILE A 120 -2.36 -14.69 -8.61
CA ILE A 120 -1.76 -15.18 -9.86
C ILE A 120 -1.18 -14.04 -10.72
N ASN A 121 -1.80 -12.86 -10.70
CA ASN A 121 -1.28 -11.69 -11.40
C ASN A 121 -0.04 -11.15 -10.68
N ILE A 122 -0.05 -11.17 -9.35
CA ILE A 122 1.08 -10.77 -8.51
C ILE A 122 2.28 -11.71 -8.76
N ASP A 123 2.07 -13.01 -8.81
CA ASP A 123 3.11 -14.01 -9.08
C ASP A 123 3.79 -13.75 -10.43
N GLN A 124 3.01 -13.51 -11.47
CA GLN A 124 3.52 -13.21 -12.81
C GLN A 124 4.29 -11.88 -12.83
N PHE A 125 3.78 -10.87 -12.16
CA PHE A 125 4.44 -9.56 -12.07
C PHE A 125 5.80 -9.67 -11.37
N ILE A 126 5.87 -10.35 -10.22
CA ILE A 126 7.11 -10.55 -9.46
C ILE A 126 8.14 -11.30 -10.29
N TYR A 127 7.73 -12.37 -10.97
CA TYR A 127 8.62 -13.10 -11.85
C TYR A 127 9.27 -12.20 -12.91
N GLU A 128 8.50 -11.36 -13.60
CA GLU A 128 9.03 -10.45 -14.61
C GLU A 128 9.82 -9.29 -14.00
N PHE A 129 9.41 -8.77 -12.84
CA PHE A 129 10.17 -7.75 -12.11
C PHE A 129 11.57 -8.23 -11.75
N LEU A 130 11.72 -9.43 -11.19
CA LEU A 130 13.01 -10.00 -10.78
C LEU A 130 13.95 -10.29 -11.96
N LYS A 131 13.43 -10.49 -13.17
CA LYS A 131 14.25 -10.59 -14.39
C LYS A 131 14.83 -9.25 -14.85
N ILE A 132 14.20 -8.16 -14.49
CA ILE A 132 14.55 -6.81 -14.96
C ILE A 132 15.39 -6.06 -13.92
N SER A 133 15.16 -6.30 -12.64
CA SER A 133 15.79 -5.61 -11.53
C SER A 133 17.10 -6.30 -11.12
N ASP A 134 18.22 -5.58 -11.25
CA ASP A 134 19.56 -6.07 -10.87
C ASP A 134 19.93 -5.70 -9.42
N ASN A 135 19.13 -4.89 -8.74
CA ASN A 135 19.41 -4.41 -7.38
C ASN A 135 18.95 -5.40 -6.31
N LYS A 136 19.91 -6.10 -5.70
CA LYS A 136 19.63 -7.15 -4.68
C LYS A 136 18.82 -6.65 -3.49
N SER A 137 19.08 -5.42 -3.00
CA SER A 137 18.34 -4.85 -1.86
C SER A 137 16.88 -4.61 -2.22
N THR A 138 16.63 -4.00 -3.39
CA THR A 138 15.27 -3.78 -3.90
C THR A 138 14.55 -5.10 -4.17
N ASN A 139 15.25 -6.08 -4.74
CA ASN A 139 14.66 -7.39 -4.99
C ASN A 139 14.23 -8.07 -3.69
N SER A 140 15.08 -8.02 -2.64
CA SER A 140 14.73 -8.54 -1.32
C SER A 140 13.55 -7.81 -0.68
N GLU A 141 13.51 -6.47 -0.80
CA GLU A 141 12.40 -5.65 -0.30
C GLU A 141 11.07 -5.99 -0.98
N ILE A 142 11.08 -6.09 -2.31
CA ILE A 142 9.86 -6.40 -3.09
C ILE A 142 9.42 -7.85 -2.87
N SER A 143 10.35 -8.80 -2.76
CA SER A 143 10.02 -10.19 -2.41
C SER A 143 9.39 -10.27 -1.01
N MET A 144 9.91 -9.54 -0.03
CA MET A 144 9.30 -9.49 1.32
C MET A 144 7.89 -8.88 1.28
N LEU A 145 7.65 -7.85 0.48
CA LEU A 145 6.31 -7.28 0.30
C LEU A 145 5.37 -8.31 -0.30
N TYR A 146 5.81 -9.03 -1.34
CA TYR A 146 5.07 -10.13 -1.94
C TYR A 146 4.71 -11.22 -0.91
N ASP A 147 5.68 -11.69 -0.13
CA ASP A 147 5.45 -12.73 0.89
C ASP A 147 4.41 -12.27 1.93
N ASN A 148 4.47 -11.00 2.34
CA ASN A 148 3.48 -10.43 3.25
C ASN A 148 2.08 -10.37 2.61
N ILE A 149 1.97 -9.98 1.32
CA ILE A 149 0.70 -10.00 0.58
C ILE A 149 0.15 -11.42 0.50
N ALA A 150 0.99 -12.39 0.13
CA ALA A 150 0.60 -13.79 0.02
C ALA A 150 0.15 -14.38 1.37
N SER A 151 0.78 -13.96 2.48
CA SER A 151 0.41 -14.40 3.83
C SER A 151 -0.92 -13.83 4.34
N LEU A 152 -1.39 -12.74 3.72
CA LEU A 152 -2.65 -12.06 4.09
C LEU A 152 -3.83 -12.46 3.20
N GLN A 153 -3.70 -13.47 2.35
CA GLN A 153 -4.82 -13.95 1.55
C GLN A 153 -5.85 -14.72 2.40
N SER A 154 -7.11 -14.72 1.98
CA SER A 154 -8.14 -15.60 2.53
C SER A 154 -7.68 -17.06 2.49
N GLY A 155 -7.95 -17.82 3.54
CA GLY A 155 -7.49 -19.18 3.71
C GLY A 155 -6.08 -19.32 4.33
N LYS A 156 -5.36 -18.22 4.58
CA LYS A 156 -4.06 -18.24 5.29
C LYS A 156 -4.24 -18.01 6.78
N VAL A 157 -3.34 -18.56 7.59
CA VAL A 157 -3.32 -18.32 9.04
C VAL A 157 -2.93 -16.87 9.32
N PHE A 158 -3.61 -16.24 10.28
CA PHE A 158 -3.33 -14.87 10.69
C PHE A 158 -1.85 -14.72 11.10
N PRO A 159 -1.12 -13.73 10.57
CA PRO A 159 0.30 -13.55 10.84
C PRO A 159 0.60 -13.30 12.31
N GLN A 160 1.65 -13.93 12.85
CA GLN A 160 2.08 -13.70 14.22
C GLN A 160 2.71 -12.32 14.34
N ILE A 161 2.13 -11.49 15.20
CA ILE A 161 2.61 -10.16 15.59
C ILE A 161 2.69 -10.07 17.13
N ASN A 162 3.67 -9.36 17.63
CA ASN A 162 3.82 -9.13 19.05
C ASN A 162 3.01 -7.91 19.51
N LEU A 163 2.20 -8.11 20.54
CA LEU A 163 1.31 -7.10 21.10
C LEU A 163 1.45 -7.02 22.61
N PHE A 164 1.29 -5.82 23.16
CA PHE A 164 1.05 -5.62 24.58
C PHE A 164 -0.44 -5.67 24.87
N ASN A 165 -0.82 -6.45 25.89
CA ASN A 165 -2.19 -6.43 26.43
C ASN A 165 -2.35 -5.32 27.49
N GLU A 166 -3.55 -5.20 28.08
CA GLU A 166 -3.88 -4.22 29.10
C GLU A 166 -3.00 -4.32 30.38
N LYS A 167 -2.47 -5.50 30.67
CA LYS A 167 -1.51 -5.73 31.77
C LYS A 167 -0.06 -5.41 31.38
N ASN A 168 0.15 -4.85 30.18
CA ASN A 168 1.45 -4.55 29.58
C ASN A 168 2.35 -5.80 29.40
N ILE A 169 1.72 -6.94 29.15
CA ILE A 169 2.42 -8.20 28.85
C ILE A 169 2.59 -8.28 27.33
N ASN A 170 3.85 -8.36 26.88
CA ASN A 170 4.19 -8.53 25.47
C ASN A 170 4.23 -10.01 25.09
N LYS A 171 3.40 -10.43 24.16
CA LYS A 171 3.38 -11.79 23.60
C LYS A 171 2.89 -11.76 22.14
N GLU A 172 3.09 -12.87 21.44
CA GLU A 172 2.47 -13.11 20.14
C GLU A 172 0.94 -13.09 20.26
N ILE A 173 0.28 -12.62 19.20
CA ILE A 173 -1.18 -12.45 19.17
C ILE A 173 -1.94 -13.76 19.48
N SER A 174 -1.43 -14.90 19.06
CA SER A 174 -2.00 -16.23 19.34
C SER A 174 -2.08 -16.54 20.83
N SER A 175 -1.22 -15.93 21.67
CA SER A 175 -1.25 -16.06 23.13
C SER A 175 -2.24 -15.11 23.82
N HIS A 176 -2.73 -14.09 23.12
CA HIS A 176 -3.65 -13.09 23.64
C HIS A 176 -5.09 -13.28 23.16
N VAL A 177 -5.26 -13.80 21.96
CA VAL A 177 -6.56 -13.93 21.28
C VAL A 177 -7.02 -15.37 21.35
N ASN A 178 -8.27 -15.56 21.77
CA ASN A 178 -8.92 -16.86 21.70
C ASN A 178 -9.52 -17.05 20.30
N PHE A 179 -8.92 -17.94 19.52
CA PHE A 179 -9.40 -18.28 18.19
C PHE A 179 -10.59 -19.30 18.19
N ASN A 180 -11.13 -19.70 19.35
CA ASN A 180 -12.35 -20.52 19.39
C ASN A 180 -13.61 -19.73 18.92
N ASN A 181 -13.51 -18.43 18.77
CA ASN A 181 -14.55 -17.57 18.20
C ASN A 181 -14.01 -16.89 16.94
N LYS A 182 -14.91 -16.44 16.08
CA LYS A 182 -14.53 -15.54 14.98
C LYS A 182 -13.96 -14.25 15.55
N ASN A 183 -12.89 -13.73 14.97
CA ASN A 183 -12.24 -12.52 15.45
C ASN A 183 -12.17 -11.45 14.37
N ILE A 184 -12.41 -10.21 14.77
CA ILE A 184 -12.28 -9.00 13.96
C ILE A 184 -11.11 -8.21 14.51
N PHE A 185 -10.14 -7.90 13.64
CA PHE A 185 -8.98 -7.07 13.97
C PHE A 185 -9.11 -5.73 13.28
N VAL A 186 -9.00 -4.65 14.06
CA VAL A 186 -9.07 -3.26 13.61
C VAL A 186 -7.92 -2.47 14.20
N PHE A 187 -7.47 -1.43 13.51
CA PHE A 187 -6.32 -0.64 13.88
C PHE A 187 -6.72 0.78 14.23
N TRP A 188 -6.06 1.39 15.21
CA TRP A 188 -6.33 2.76 15.63
C TRP A 188 -5.11 3.47 16.19
N SER A 189 -5.17 4.80 16.22
CA SER A 189 -4.16 5.67 16.81
C SER A 189 -4.84 6.74 17.66
N TYR A 190 -4.28 7.04 18.82
CA TYR A 190 -4.74 8.17 19.62
C TYR A 190 -4.37 9.52 18.99
N ASP A 191 -3.47 9.57 18.02
CA ASP A 191 -3.12 10.78 17.27
C ASP A 191 -4.11 11.10 16.14
N GLN A 192 -5.03 10.14 15.83
CA GLN A 192 -6.07 10.29 14.80
C GLN A 192 -7.46 10.30 15.43
N ASN A 193 -7.79 11.38 16.17
CA ASN A 193 -8.99 11.46 16.98
C ASN A 193 -10.29 11.20 16.22
N ALA A 194 -10.47 11.75 15.02
CA ALA A 194 -11.68 11.54 14.21
C ALA A 194 -11.87 10.06 13.84
N HIS A 195 -10.79 9.39 13.41
CA HIS A 195 -10.80 7.96 13.12
C HIS A 195 -11.10 7.13 14.38
N GLN A 196 -10.43 7.45 15.50
CA GLN A 196 -10.62 6.75 16.78
C GLN A 196 -12.07 6.82 17.25
N VAL A 197 -12.69 8.00 17.26
CA VAL A 197 -14.09 8.19 17.69
C VAL A 197 -15.04 7.40 16.79
N ASN A 198 -14.88 7.48 15.48
CA ASN A 198 -15.70 6.74 14.53
C ASN A 198 -15.56 5.22 14.72
N LEU A 199 -14.34 4.72 14.83
CA LEU A 199 -14.06 3.30 15.05
C LEU A 199 -14.67 2.79 16.36
N PHE A 200 -14.49 3.52 17.47
CA PHE A 200 -14.99 3.10 18.79
C PHE A 200 -16.51 3.06 18.83
N ASN A 201 -17.18 4.05 18.25
CA ASN A 201 -18.66 4.05 18.13
C ASN A 201 -19.13 2.85 17.30
N LYS A 202 -18.50 2.60 16.15
CA LYS A 202 -18.85 1.48 15.28
C LYS A 202 -18.62 0.13 15.98
N VAL A 203 -17.50 -0.06 16.65
CA VAL A 203 -17.19 -1.30 17.40
C VAL A 203 -18.16 -1.51 18.55
N ASN A 204 -18.52 -0.49 19.33
CA ASN A 204 -19.52 -0.60 20.40
C ASN A 204 -20.86 -1.06 19.85
N LEU A 205 -21.35 -0.45 18.77
CA LEU A 205 -22.62 -0.81 18.14
C LEU A 205 -22.60 -2.26 17.60
N LEU A 206 -21.55 -2.61 16.83
CA LEU A 206 -21.48 -3.92 16.18
C LEU A 206 -21.23 -5.05 17.17
N SER A 207 -20.42 -4.85 18.20
CA SER A 207 -20.17 -5.86 19.22
C SER A 207 -21.40 -6.19 20.07
N ALA A 208 -22.35 -5.26 20.19
CA ALA A 208 -23.61 -5.50 20.84
C ALA A 208 -24.57 -6.36 19.98
N LYS A 209 -24.55 -6.15 18.65
CA LYS A 209 -25.41 -6.84 17.70
C LYS A 209 -24.90 -8.24 17.31
N HIS A 210 -23.57 -8.42 17.19
CA HIS A 210 -22.95 -9.63 16.65
C HIS A 210 -22.16 -10.38 17.74
N SER A 211 -22.86 -11.21 18.51
CA SER A 211 -22.30 -11.91 19.68
C SER A 211 -21.34 -13.06 19.34
N ASN A 212 -21.30 -13.51 18.11
CA ASN A 212 -20.42 -14.57 17.60
C ASN A 212 -19.02 -14.07 17.20
N TYR A 213 -18.75 -12.75 17.33
CA TYR A 213 -17.45 -12.17 17.04
C TYR A 213 -16.79 -11.55 18.27
N ASN A 214 -15.46 -11.70 18.37
CA ASN A 214 -14.61 -10.90 19.24
C ASN A 214 -13.99 -9.74 18.44
N PHE A 215 -13.92 -8.57 19.05
CA PHE A 215 -13.34 -7.36 18.44
C PHE A 215 -11.99 -7.06 19.09
N ASN A 216 -10.93 -7.14 18.32
CA ASN A 216 -9.57 -6.93 18.77
C ASN A 216 -9.07 -5.60 18.18
N LEU A 217 -8.97 -4.58 19.03
CA LEU A 217 -8.53 -3.24 18.66
C LEU A 217 -7.03 -3.14 18.91
N ILE A 218 -6.27 -2.85 17.86
CA ILE A 218 -4.80 -2.76 17.93
C ILE A 218 -4.40 -1.29 17.77
N ASN A 219 -3.89 -0.71 18.85
CA ASN A 219 -3.30 0.62 18.81
C ASN A 219 -1.89 0.56 18.19
N ILE A 220 -1.60 1.49 17.29
CA ILE A 220 -0.32 1.52 16.57
C ILE A 220 0.77 2.35 17.25
N ASN A 221 0.42 3.12 18.26
CA ASN A 221 1.35 3.99 18.99
C ASN A 221 2.05 3.19 20.12
N ASP A 222 3.15 3.68 20.62
CA ASP A 222 4.03 3.00 21.59
C ASP A 222 3.86 3.46 23.04
N GLU A 223 3.24 4.62 23.31
CA GLU A 223 3.07 5.16 24.65
C GLU A 223 1.94 4.46 25.43
N ASN A 224 2.31 3.67 26.43
CA ASN A 224 1.37 2.87 27.22
C ASN A 224 0.35 3.72 28.01
N ILE A 225 0.77 4.84 28.60
CA ILE A 225 -0.13 5.69 29.41
C ILE A 225 -1.16 6.37 28.51
N LYS A 226 -0.75 7.00 27.41
CA LYS A 226 -1.67 7.61 26.45
C LYS A 226 -2.62 6.60 25.85
N TRP A 227 -2.11 5.43 25.45
CA TRP A 227 -2.95 4.35 24.96
C TRP A 227 -4.06 4.00 25.97
N LYS A 228 -3.71 3.70 27.22
CA LYS A 228 -4.69 3.35 28.28
C LYS A 228 -5.71 4.46 28.51
N ASN A 229 -5.29 5.70 28.64
CA ASN A 229 -6.18 6.84 28.88
C ASN A 229 -7.18 7.05 27.76
N ASN A 230 -6.84 6.68 26.52
CA ASN A 230 -7.70 6.85 25.37
C ASN A 230 -8.80 5.78 25.25
N TYR A 231 -8.61 4.57 25.78
CA TYR A 231 -9.63 3.54 25.70
C TYR A 231 -10.31 3.19 27.03
N LEU A 232 -9.75 3.57 28.17
CA LEU A 232 -10.35 3.33 29.49
C LEU A 232 -11.78 3.85 29.53
N ASN A 233 -12.69 3.02 30.06
CA ASN A 233 -14.14 3.34 30.17
C ASN A 233 -14.88 3.60 28.84
N LYS A 234 -14.26 3.30 27.70
CA LYS A 234 -14.92 3.44 26.39
C LYS A 234 -15.72 2.22 25.98
N PHE A 235 -15.44 1.05 26.59
CA PHE A 235 -16.04 -0.22 26.24
C PHE A 235 -16.53 -0.97 27.48
N ASN A 236 -17.80 -1.39 27.46
CA ASN A 236 -18.39 -2.22 28.53
C ASN A 236 -18.58 -3.67 28.10
N ASN A 237 -18.21 -4.02 26.86
CA ASN A 237 -18.42 -5.35 26.29
C ASN A 237 -17.13 -6.18 26.40
N LYS A 238 -17.22 -7.33 27.11
CA LYS A 238 -16.08 -8.26 27.31
C LYS A 238 -15.53 -8.87 26.01
N ARG A 239 -16.26 -8.76 24.90
CA ARG A 239 -15.82 -9.20 23.59
C ARG A 239 -14.91 -8.18 22.88
N ILE A 240 -14.80 -6.97 23.43
CA ILE A 240 -13.87 -5.95 22.93
C ILE A 240 -12.57 -6.05 23.75
N ARG A 241 -11.47 -6.28 23.05
CA ARG A 241 -10.14 -6.36 23.63
C ARG A 241 -9.26 -5.29 23.02
N ASN A 242 -8.42 -4.67 23.84
CA ASN A 242 -7.49 -3.64 23.39
C ASN A 242 -6.07 -4.12 23.52
N PHE A 243 -5.32 -3.92 22.46
CA PHE A 243 -3.91 -4.23 22.35
C PHE A 243 -3.14 -3.00 21.89
N ARG A 244 -1.84 -2.98 22.16
CA ARG A 244 -0.89 -2.02 21.63
C ARG A 244 0.20 -2.76 20.90
N THR A 245 0.65 -2.25 19.76
CA THR A 245 1.79 -2.87 19.05
C THR A 245 3.06 -2.83 19.89
N ALA A 246 3.87 -3.88 19.79
CA ALA A 246 5.21 -3.89 20.36
C ALA A 246 6.23 -3.19 19.45
N ASN A 247 6.00 -3.24 18.14
CA ASN A 247 6.80 -2.57 17.13
C ASN A 247 5.93 -2.27 15.91
N PHE A 248 5.64 -0.98 15.67
CA PHE A 248 4.79 -0.56 14.56
C PHE A 248 5.43 -0.86 13.19
N GLU A 249 6.73 -0.67 13.04
CA GLU A 249 7.40 -0.90 11.75
C GLU A 249 7.29 -2.37 11.30
N ILE A 250 7.53 -3.30 12.22
CA ILE A 250 7.40 -4.74 11.93
C ILE A 250 5.94 -5.09 11.64
N MET A 251 5.02 -4.62 12.48
CA MET A 251 3.60 -4.90 12.33
C MET A 251 3.05 -4.33 11.03
N SER A 252 3.36 -3.07 10.72
CA SER A 252 2.84 -2.40 9.50
C SER A 252 3.30 -3.10 8.22
N LYS A 253 4.52 -3.60 8.17
CA LYS A 253 5.03 -4.40 7.04
C LYS A 253 4.30 -5.75 6.94
N LYS A 254 4.20 -6.51 8.03
CA LYS A 254 3.50 -7.82 8.05
C LYS A 254 2.02 -7.71 7.71
N MET A 255 1.36 -6.67 8.20
CA MET A 255 -0.07 -6.46 8.00
C MET A 255 -0.38 -5.61 6.76
N ILE A 256 0.62 -5.14 6.04
CA ILE A 256 0.50 -4.18 4.92
C ILE A 256 -0.44 -3.04 5.31
N LEU A 257 -0.08 -2.35 6.38
CA LEU A 257 -0.92 -1.34 7.00
C LEU A 257 -0.63 0.05 6.39
N ASN A 258 -1.25 0.34 5.24
CA ASN A 258 -1.10 1.62 4.53
C ASN A 258 -1.97 2.72 5.16
N ASN A 259 -3.07 2.33 5.83
CA ASN A 259 -3.98 3.19 6.57
C ASN A 259 -4.67 2.40 7.68
N LEU A 260 -5.33 3.10 8.61
CA LEU A 260 -5.98 2.48 9.76
C LEU A 260 -7.39 1.93 9.48
N ASN A 261 -7.92 2.12 8.28
CA ASN A 261 -9.25 1.61 7.91
C ASN A 261 -9.24 0.12 7.56
N LYS A 262 -8.11 -0.56 7.63
CA LYS A 262 -8.01 -1.99 7.35
C LYS A 262 -8.70 -2.82 8.42
N VAL A 263 -9.50 -3.78 8.00
CA VAL A 263 -10.16 -4.78 8.84
C VAL A 263 -9.74 -6.16 8.37
N LEU A 264 -9.40 -7.04 9.31
CA LEU A 264 -9.19 -8.46 9.03
C LEU A 264 -10.17 -9.27 9.86
N ILE A 265 -10.76 -10.29 9.25
CA ILE A 265 -11.66 -11.23 9.95
C ILE A 265 -11.05 -12.63 9.88
N THR A 266 -11.04 -13.32 11.02
CA THR A 266 -10.61 -14.72 11.08
C THR A 266 -11.73 -15.63 11.53
N GLY A 267 -11.64 -16.88 11.08
CA GLY A 267 -12.45 -17.99 11.59
C GLY A 267 -12.04 -18.41 13.00
N THR A 268 -12.68 -19.47 13.48
CA THR A 268 -12.44 -20.08 14.80
C THR A 268 -11.12 -20.86 14.87
N ASP A 269 -10.46 -21.04 13.78
CA ASP A 269 -9.15 -21.69 13.61
C ASP A 269 -7.99 -20.70 13.42
N GLY A 270 -8.30 -19.39 13.45
CA GLY A 270 -7.32 -18.33 13.17
C GLY A 270 -7.00 -18.13 11.69
N VAL A 271 -7.73 -18.79 10.80
CA VAL A 271 -7.58 -18.60 9.35
C VAL A 271 -8.29 -17.32 8.92
N ILE A 272 -7.65 -16.53 8.07
CA ILE A 272 -8.20 -15.31 7.51
C ILE A 272 -9.39 -15.67 6.60
N LEU A 273 -10.55 -15.11 6.91
CA LEU A 273 -11.76 -15.23 6.11
C LEU A 273 -11.84 -14.10 5.07
N GLU A 274 -11.60 -12.86 5.51
CA GLU A 274 -11.78 -11.69 4.67
C GLU A 274 -10.91 -10.52 5.14
N ILE A 275 -10.52 -9.64 4.20
CA ILE A 275 -9.79 -8.38 4.44
C ILE A 275 -10.45 -7.28 3.63
N PHE A 276 -10.84 -6.19 4.28
CA PHE A 276 -11.51 -5.07 3.62
C PHE A 276 -11.36 -3.76 4.42
N ASN A 277 -12.03 -2.71 3.96
CA ASN A 277 -12.03 -1.41 4.62
C ASN A 277 -13.11 -1.35 5.72
N LEU A 278 -12.85 -0.62 6.80
CA LEU A 278 -13.74 -0.43 7.94
C LEU A 278 -15.17 -0.01 7.55
N ASN A 279 -15.32 0.72 6.44
CA ASN A 279 -16.65 1.13 5.97
C ASN A 279 -17.53 -0.06 5.54
N SER A 280 -16.92 -1.15 5.10
CA SER A 280 -17.62 -2.37 4.66
C SER A 280 -17.94 -3.34 5.81
N LEU A 281 -17.44 -3.10 7.03
CA LEU A 281 -17.56 -4.03 8.15
C LEU A 281 -19.02 -4.31 8.53
N GLU A 282 -19.85 -3.28 8.60
CA GLU A 282 -21.26 -3.44 8.97
C GLU A 282 -22.03 -4.26 7.94
N LYS A 283 -21.81 -3.99 6.65
CA LYS A 283 -22.42 -4.77 5.58
C LYS A 283 -22.00 -6.24 5.67
N TYR A 284 -20.68 -6.51 5.80
CA TYR A 284 -20.18 -7.87 5.93
C TYR A 284 -20.84 -8.63 7.09
N LEU A 285 -20.96 -8.00 8.25
CA LEU A 285 -21.54 -8.64 9.45
C LEU A 285 -23.04 -8.87 9.35
N ASN A 286 -23.76 -8.06 8.59
CA ASN A 286 -25.20 -8.26 8.35
C ASN A 286 -25.46 -9.36 7.31
N ASP A 287 -24.52 -9.63 6.41
CA ASP A 287 -24.62 -10.63 5.34
C ASP A 287 -24.15 -12.03 5.80
N ASN A 288 -23.44 -12.17 6.97
CA ASN A 288 -22.80 -13.40 7.47
C ASN A 288 -23.11 -13.67 8.97
#